data_c7234802f004d5edd58b7a73a799e0b4
#
_entry.id   c7234802f004d5edd58b7a73a799e0b4
#
_cell.length_a   1.000
_cell.length_b   1.000
_cell.length_c   1.000
_cell.angle_alpha   90.00
_cell.angle_beta   90.00
_cell.angle_gamma   90.00
#
_symmetry.space_group_name_H-M   'P 1'
#
loop_
_entity.id
_entity.type
_entity.pdbx_description
1 polymer ?
#
loop_
_entity_poly.entity_id
_entity_poly.type
_entity_poly.pdbx_seq_one_letter_code
_entity_poly.pdbx_strand_id
1 'polypeptide(L)'
;MNGSSGGGNSIPVARLLVLGGIIGLVLLVYVGYLFSMQIVDGYIYSLRAEEVTRRSLIVTAPRGNIYDRTATTPIATNRESFAVDINPAEIPRDEIDDVFARVAEQLRMPVSEIYDAIPERRYNVFQPIEIRSGLPYRTVTALAERKPDFPGVSWRIKPVRQYVDGDAFSHVLGYVGDITPEELQILFNRGYTQRSVVGKAGIELQYDE
;
A
#
# COMPACT_ATOMS: atom_id res chain seq x y z
N MET A 1 -45.28 -74.92 6.11
CA MET A 1 -43.97 -74.45 6.55
C MET A 1 -43.32 -73.82 5.31
N ASN A 2 -43.42 -72.49 5.16
CA ASN A 2 -42.96 -71.77 4.00
C ASN A 2 -41.59 -71.13 4.34
N GLY A 3 -40.56 -71.58 3.62
CA GLY A 3 -39.26 -70.96 3.65
C GLY A 3 -39.19 -69.81 2.64
N SER A 4 -39.19 -68.57 3.14
CA SER A 4 -38.96 -67.39 2.28
C SER A 4 -37.47 -67.28 1.93
N SER A 5 -37.15 -67.59 0.68
CA SER A 5 -35.85 -67.32 0.09
C SER A 5 -35.67 -65.79 -0.10
N GLY A 6 -34.85 -65.15 0.71
CA GLY A 6 -34.45 -63.77 0.52
C GLY A 6 -33.61 -63.64 -0.77
N GLY A 7 -34.22 -63.02 -1.77
CA GLY A 7 -33.53 -62.62 -3.01
C GLY A 7 -32.53 -61.54 -2.72
N GLY A 8 -31.29 -61.89 -2.48
CA GLY A 8 -30.19 -60.93 -2.47
C GLY A 8 -30.04 -60.30 -3.85
N ASN A 9 -30.29 -59.01 -3.96
CA ASN A 9 -30.13 -58.22 -5.16
C ASN A 9 -28.60 -58.11 -5.46
N SER A 10 -28.01 -59.16 -6.05
CA SER A 10 -26.60 -59.17 -6.47
C SER A 10 -26.43 -58.22 -7.63
N ILE A 11 -25.84 -57.05 -7.37
CA ILE A 11 -25.49 -56.12 -8.43
C ILE A 11 -24.55 -56.86 -9.40
N PRO A 12 -24.88 -56.95 -10.69
CA PRO A 12 -24.05 -57.68 -11.65
C PRO A 12 -22.67 -57.02 -11.71
N VAL A 13 -21.62 -57.83 -11.57
CA VAL A 13 -20.19 -57.42 -11.59
C VAL A 13 -19.87 -56.50 -12.77
N ALA A 14 -20.49 -56.76 -13.93
CA ALA A 14 -20.36 -55.92 -15.11
C ALA A 14 -20.75 -54.45 -14.88
N ARG A 15 -21.79 -54.18 -14.08
CA ARG A 15 -22.20 -52.78 -13.77
C ARG A 15 -21.21 -52.10 -12.86
N LEU A 16 -20.62 -52.82 -11.92
CA LEU A 16 -19.55 -52.30 -11.05
C LEU A 16 -18.28 -51.98 -11.83
N LEU A 17 -17.92 -52.81 -12.80
CA LEU A 17 -16.76 -52.59 -13.68
C LEU A 17 -16.99 -51.36 -14.58
N VAL A 18 -18.19 -51.20 -15.16
CA VAL A 18 -18.51 -50.05 -15.98
C VAL A 18 -18.48 -48.77 -15.15
N LEU A 19 -19.08 -48.77 -13.94
CA LEU A 19 -19.07 -47.64 -13.04
C LEU A 19 -17.62 -47.29 -12.61
N GLY A 20 -16.85 -48.29 -12.23
CA GLY A 20 -15.44 -48.09 -11.90
C GLY A 20 -14.62 -47.55 -13.06
N GLY A 21 -14.88 -48.02 -14.28
CA GLY A 21 -14.24 -47.51 -15.50
C GLY A 21 -14.57 -46.03 -15.77
N ILE A 22 -15.83 -45.62 -15.58
CA ILE A 22 -16.25 -44.23 -15.74
C ILE A 22 -15.56 -43.34 -14.68
N ILE A 23 -15.57 -43.76 -13.41
CA ILE A 23 -14.90 -43.02 -12.34
C ILE A 23 -13.39 -42.92 -12.60
N GLY A 24 -12.76 -44.00 -13.01
CA GLY A 24 -11.35 -44.03 -13.38
C GLY A 24 -10.99 -43.07 -14.53
N LEU A 25 -11.85 -43.01 -15.57
CA LEU A 25 -11.69 -42.07 -16.68
C LEU A 25 -11.79 -40.63 -16.22
N VAL A 26 -12.80 -40.29 -15.40
CA VAL A 26 -12.99 -38.94 -14.86
C VAL A 26 -11.77 -38.52 -14.02
N LEU A 27 -11.27 -39.44 -13.15
CA LEU A 27 -10.09 -39.16 -12.36
C LEU A 27 -8.85 -38.91 -13.21
N LEU A 28 -8.69 -39.69 -14.29
CA LEU A 28 -7.55 -39.55 -15.20
C LEU A 28 -7.58 -38.21 -15.92
N VAL A 29 -8.76 -37.75 -16.40
CA VAL A 29 -8.93 -36.44 -16.99
C VAL A 29 -8.64 -35.34 -15.95
N TYR A 30 -9.11 -35.49 -14.71
CA TYR A 30 -8.87 -34.52 -13.65
C TYR A 30 -7.40 -34.42 -13.27
N VAL A 31 -6.69 -35.55 -13.17
CA VAL A 31 -5.24 -35.56 -12.92
C VAL A 31 -4.48 -34.87 -14.06
N GLY A 32 -4.87 -35.13 -15.33
CA GLY A 32 -4.28 -34.45 -16.49
C GLY A 32 -4.52 -32.93 -16.46
N TYR A 33 -5.69 -32.52 -16.08
CA TYR A 33 -6.00 -31.09 -15.92
C TYR A 33 -5.18 -30.43 -14.80
N LEU A 34 -5.08 -31.09 -13.64
CA LEU A 34 -4.24 -30.60 -12.55
C LEU A 34 -2.76 -30.54 -12.92
N PHE A 35 -2.28 -31.55 -13.65
CA PHE A 35 -0.89 -31.56 -14.14
C PHE A 35 -0.63 -30.37 -15.06
N SER A 36 -1.53 -30.13 -16.02
CA SER A 36 -1.42 -28.96 -16.92
C SER A 36 -1.39 -27.65 -16.12
N MET A 37 -2.31 -27.48 -15.17
CA MET A 37 -2.42 -26.25 -14.37
C MET A 37 -1.23 -26.04 -13.44
N GLN A 38 -0.70 -27.11 -12.84
CA GLN A 38 0.39 -27.00 -11.86
C GLN A 38 1.78 -26.99 -12.49
N ILE A 39 1.99 -27.74 -13.57
CA ILE A 39 3.31 -27.91 -14.18
C ILE A 39 3.47 -27.02 -15.42
N VAL A 40 2.50 -27.02 -16.34
CA VAL A 40 2.61 -26.26 -17.60
C VAL A 40 2.37 -24.78 -17.34
N ASP A 41 1.28 -24.45 -16.62
CA ASP A 41 0.89 -23.06 -16.34
C ASP A 41 1.43 -22.55 -15.00
N GLY A 42 2.02 -23.41 -14.17
CA GLY A 42 2.52 -23.10 -12.83
C GLY A 42 3.49 -21.91 -12.81
N TYR A 43 4.33 -21.79 -13.83
CA TYR A 43 5.24 -20.66 -13.97
C TYR A 43 4.50 -19.32 -14.17
N ILE A 44 3.45 -19.32 -14.97
CA ILE A 44 2.65 -18.10 -15.20
C ILE A 44 1.89 -17.71 -13.93
N TYR A 45 1.35 -18.69 -13.20
CA TYR A 45 0.67 -18.42 -11.92
C TYR A 45 1.64 -17.95 -10.83
N SER A 46 2.87 -18.49 -10.79
CA SER A 46 3.89 -18.01 -9.86
C SER A 46 4.34 -16.58 -10.15
N LEU A 47 4.52 -16.21 -11.42
CA LEU A 47 4.80 -14.82 -11.81
C LEU A 47 3.68 -13.86 -11.42
N ARG A 48 2.42 -14.24 -11.66
CA ARG A 48 1.27 -13.42 -11.25
C ARG A 48 1.15 -13.29 -9.73
N ALA A 49 1.38 -14.38 -8.99
CA ALA A 49 1.38 -14.35 -7.53
C ALA A 49 2.50 -13.44 -6.99
N GLU A 50 3.68 -13.48 -7.60
CA GLU A 50 4.82 -12.65 -7.24
C GLU A 50 4.54 -11.16 -7.56
N GLU A 51 3.89 -10.86 -8.68
CA GLU A 51 3.49 -9.51 -9.09
C GLU A 51 2.44 -8.92 -8.14
N VAL A 52 1.46 -9.71 -7.70
CA VAL A 52 0.45 -9.30 -6.70
C VAL A 52 1.06 -9.15 -5.31
N THR A 53 2.07 -9.97 -4.96
CA THR A 53 2.74 -9.94 -3.66
C THR A 53 3.83 -8.87 -3.59
N ARG A 54 4.43 -8.49 -4.73
CA ARG A 54 5.38 -7.39 -4.79
C ARG A 54 4.65 -6.06 -4.62
N ARG A 55 4.54 -5.62 -3.38
CA ARG A 55 4.26 -4.21 -3.11
C ARG A 55 5.51 -3.44 -3.50
N SER A 56 5.52 -2.80 -4.66
CA SER A 56 6.60 -1.87 -5.03
C SER A 56 6.56 -0.70 -4.06
N LEU A 57 7.49 -0.70 -3.11
CA LEU A 57 7.71 0.45 -2.26
C LEU A 57 8.52 1.46 -3.08
N ILE A 58 7.84 2.49 -3.59
CA ILE A 58 8.52 3.60 -4.25
C ILE A 58 9.22 4.41 -3.17
N VAL A 59 10.53 4.23 -3.05
CA VAL A 59 11.37 5.07 -2.19
C VAL A 59 11.72 6.31 -3.00
N THR A 60 11.12 7.42 -2.67
CA THR A 60 11.43 8.70 -3.30
C THR A 60 12.85 9.14 -2.89
N ALA A 61 13.69 9.44 -3.86
CA ALA A 61 15.02 9.97 -3.60
C ALA A 61 14.92 11.32 -2.85
N PRO A 62 15.83 11.61 -1.90
CA PRO A 62 15.89 12.91 -1.28
C PRO A 62 16.29 13.97 -2.31
N ARG A 63 15.66 15.14 -2.22
CA ARG A 63 15.95 16.26 -3.09
C ARG A 63 17.38 16.77 -2.87
N GLY A 64 18.09 17.19 -3.93
CA GLY A 64 19.44 17.73 -3.83
C GLY A 64 19.51 18.98 -2.93
N ASN A 65 20.62 19.19 -2.25
CA ASN A 65 20.87 20.40 -1.48
C ASN A 65 21.24 21.56 -2.43
N ILE A 66 20.79 22.78 -2.08
CA ILE A 66 21.20 23.99 -2.77
C ILE A 66 22.21 24.72 -1.89
N TYR A 67 23.36 25.04 -2.43
CA TYR A 67 24.44 25.71 -1.74
C TYR A 67 24.62 27.15 -2.24
N ASP A 68 25.30 27.96 -1.45
CA ASP A 68 25.78 29.25 -1.88
C ASP A 68 26.94 29.07 -2.91
N ARG A 69 27.47 30.20 -3.41
CA ARG A 69 28.57 30.18 -4.38
C ARG A 69 29.87 29.59 -3.85
N THR A 70 30.01 29.48 -2.51
CA THR A 70 31.20 28.90 -1.86
C THR A 70 31.08 27.38 -1.72
N ALA A 71 29.90 26.85 -1.97
CA ALA A 71 29.53 25.42 -1.80
C ALA A 71 29.81 24.88 -0.38
N THR A 72 29.89 25.75 0.62
CA THR A 72 30.18 25.37 2.02
C THR A 72 28.92 25.36 2.87
N THR A 73 28.01 26.31 2.64
CA THR A 73 26.80 26.47 3.44
C THR A 73 25.58 26.12 2.61
N PRO A 74 24.79 25.10 3.01
CA PRO A 74 23.53 24.80 2.31
C PRO A 74 22.50 25.88 2.61
N ILE A 75 21.90 26.45 1.56
CA ILE A 75 20.80 27.42 1.65
C ILE A 75 19.45 26.72 1.67
N ALA A 76 19.37 25.56 0.99
CA ALA A 76 18.21 24.67 1.06
C ALA A 76 18.67 23.22 1.26
N THR A 77 18.10 22.56 2.24
CA THR A 77 18.44 21.18 2.64
C THR A 77 17.19 20.39 2.98
N ASN A 78 17.35 19.10 3.23
CA ASN A 78 16.26 18.24 3.66
C ASN A 78 16.41 17.92 5.15
N ARG A 79 15.37 18.21 5.93
CA ARG A 79 15.28 17.79 7.32
C ARG A 79 14.53 16.47 7.39
N GLU A 80 15.07 15.53 8.14
CA GLU A 80 14.37 14.27 8.41
C GLU A 80 13.05 14.52 9.12
N SER A 81 12.00 13.96 8.60
CA SER A 81 10.68 13.95 9.20
C SER A 81 9.91 12.71 8.76
N PHE A 82 8.76 12.52 9.38
CA PHE A 82 7.92 11.36 9.16
C PHE A 82 6.52 11.78 8.73
N ALA A 83 5.89 10.93 7.93
CA ALA A 83 4.47 10.98 7.65
C ALA A 83 3.79 9.79 8.32
N VAL A 84 2.60 10.02 8.85
CA VAL A 84 1.72 8.99 9.39
C VAL A 84 0.60 8.75 8.39
N ASP A 85 0.44 7.49 8.02
CA ASP A 85 -0.57 7.00 7.10
C ASP A 85 -1.54 6.10 7.87
N ILE A 86 -2.83 6.14 7.51
CA ILE A 86 -3.86 5.21 8.00
C ILE A 86 -4.36 4.37 6.83
N ASN A 87 -4.40 3.05 7.03
CA ASN A 87 -5.08 2.11 6.17
C ASN A 87 -6.40 1.70 6.83
N PRO A 88 -7.53 2.29 6.45
CA PRO A 88 -8.79 2.07 7.15
C PRO A 88 -9.31 0.64 7.03
N ALA A 89 -8.95 -0.09 5.96
CA ALA A 89 -9.36 -1.48 5.77
C ALA A 89 -8.66 -2.47 6.71
N GLU A 90 -7.57 -2.06 7.38
CA GLU A 90 -6.87 -2.86 8.41
C GLU A 90 -7.39 -2.60 9.82
N ILE A 91 -8.35 -1.68 10.00
CA ILE A 91 -8.96 -1.35 11.28
C ILE A 91 -10.29 -2.11 11.40
N PRO A 92 -10.56 -2.83 12.52
CA PRO A 92 -11.88 -3.37 12.78
C PRO A 92 -12.95 -2.28 12.75
N ARG A 93 -14.11 -2.56 12.12
CA ARG A 93 -15.13 -1.54 11.88
C ARG A 93 -15.70 -0.91 13.13
N ASP A 94 -15.79 -1.68 14.19
CA ASP A 94 -16.23 -1.29 15.51
C ASP A 94 -15.22 -0.45 16.29
N GLU A 95 -13.94 -0.42 15.84
CA GLU A 95 -12.86 0.32 16.48
C GLU A 95 -12.43 1.59 15.70
N ILE A 96 -12.98 1.83 14.50
CA ILE A 96 -12.52 2.92 13.61
C ILE A 96 -12.56 4.28 14.32
N ASP A 97 -13.67 4.60 14.98
CA ASP A 97 -13.84 5.89 15.65
C ASP A 97 -12.88 6.05 16.83
N ASP A 98 -12.66 4.99 17.59
CA ASP A 98 -11.72 4.97 18.70
C ASP A 98 -10.26 5.11 18.23
N VAL A 99 -9.89 4.43 17.14
CA VAL A 99 -8.56 4.56 16.56
C VAL A 99 -8.34 5.97 16.02
N PHE A 100 -9.32 6.55 15.32
CA PHE A 100 -9.23 7.90 14.81
C PHE A 100 -9.08 8.93 15.93
N ALA A 101 -9.84 8.76 17.01
CA ALA A 101 -9.73 9.65 18.18
C ALA A 101 -8.33 9.57 18.82
N ARG A 102 -7.80 8.33 19.03
CA ARG A 102 -6.46 8.13 19.59
C ARG A 102 -5.36 8.70 18.68
N VAL A 103 -5.46 8.52 17.35
CA VAL A 103 -4.51 9.09 16.39
C VAL A 103 -4.57 10.62 16.42
N ALA A 104 -5.77 11.21 16.41
CA ALA A 104 -5.96 12.65 16.46
C ALA A 104 -5.31 13.25 17.72
N GLU A 105 -5.51 12.62 18.88
CA GLU A 105 -4.88 13.00 20.15
C GLU A 105 -3.34 12.93 20.05
N GLN A 106 -2.81 11.81 19.56
CA GLN A 106 -1.36 11.59 19.45
C GLN A 106 -0.70 12.57 18.47
N LEU A 107 -1.37 12.91 17.38
CA LEU A 107 -0.90 13.85 16.37
C LEU A 107 -1.23 15.32 16.72
N ARG A 108 -1.96 15.57 17.82
CA ARG A 108 -2.44 16.89 18.25
C ARG A 108 -3.18 17.61 17.13
N MET A 109 -4.17 16.96 16.56
CA MET A 109 -5.02 17.49 15.49
C MET A 109 -6.49 17.20 15.77
N PRO A 110 -7.42 17.97 15.23
CA PRO A 110 -8.84 17.66 15.37
C PRO A 110 -9.19 16.37 14.62
N VAL A 111 -10.03 15.54 15.23
CA VAL A 111 -10.44 14.25 14.60
C VAL A 111 -11.20 14.47 13.29
N SER A 112 -11.87 15.62 13.13
CA SER A 112 -12.57 15.99 11.91
C SER A 112 -11.66 15.98 10.68
N GLU A 113 -10.40 16.39 10.82
CA GLU A 113 -9.43 16.34 9.71
C GLU A 113 -9.17 14.92 9.23
N ILE A 114 -9.22 13.91 10.14
CA ILE A 114 -9.08 12.50 9.77
C ILE A 114 -10.31 12.02 9.01
N TYR A 115 -11.52 12.38 9.45
CA TYR A 115 -12.75 12.03 8.74
C TYR A 115 -12.83 12.66 7.35
N ASP A 116 -12.37 13.91 7.22
CA ASP A 116 -12.32 14.61 5.93
C ASP A 116 -11.34 13.92 4.96
N ALA A 117 -10.19 13.45 5.47
CA ALA A 117 -9.20 12.73 4.68
C ALA A 117 -9.65 11.30 4.33
N ILE A 118 -10.40 10.64 5.25
CA ILE A 118 -10.85 9.25 5.13
C ILE A 118 -12.38 9.20 5.24
N PRO A 119 -13.12 9.56 4.18
CA PRO A 119 -14.58 9.41 4.17
C PRO A 119 -14.98 7.91 4.20
N GLU A 120 -16.15 7.60 4.74
CA GLU A 120 -16.66 6.24 4.95
C GLU A 120 -16.58 5.33 3.70
N ARG A 121 -16.76 5.91 2.50
CA ARG A 121 -16.61 5.20 1.22
C ARG A 121 -15.22 4.59 1.01
N ARG A 122 -14.21 5.05 1.76
CA ARG A 122 -12.82 4.54 1.68
C ARG A 122 -12.46 3.50 2.73
N TYR A 123 -13.35 3.19 3.67
CA TYR A 123 -13.08 2.22 4.74
C TYR A 123 -12.77 0.80 4.26
N ASN A 124 -13.16 0.43 3.04
CA ASN A 124 -12.86 -0.87 2.44
C ASN A 124 -11.65 -0.85 1.49
N VAL A 125 -10.97 0.27 1.34
CA VAL A 125 -9.86 0.41 0.41
C VAL A 125 -8.56 0.11 1.14
N PHE A 126 -7.85 -0.93 0.70
CA PHE A 126 -6.52 -1.30 1.21
C PHE A 126 -5.43 -0.37 0.66
N GLN A 127 -5.61 0.93 0.84
CA GLN A 127 -4.65 1.93 0.42
C GLN A 127 -4.36 2.86 1.59
N PRO A 128 -3.08 2.96 2.04
CA PRO A 128 -2.70 3.91 3.08
C PRO A 128 -2.96 5.35 2.64
N ILE A 129 -3.61 6.12 3.50
CA ILE A 129 -3.93 7.53 3.29
C ILE A 129 -3.08 8.34 4.24
N GLU A 130 -2.31 9.28 3.72
CA GLU A 130 -1.50 10.19 4.53
C GLU A 130 -2.40 11.14 5.32
N ILE A 131 -2.22 11.15 6.64
CA ILE A 131 -2.97 12.02 7.55
C ILE A 131 -2.15 13.25 7.90
N ARG A 132 -0.88 13.05 8.22
CA ARG A 132 -0.01 14.16 8.60
C ARG A 132 1.43 13.85 8.27
N SER A 133 2.15 14.86 7.77
CA SER A 133 3.58 14.82 7.52
C SER A 133 4.32 15.87 8.35
N GLY A 134 5.64 15.89 8.24
CA GLY A 134 6.47 16.84 8.99
C GLY A 134 6.62 16.48 10.47
N LEU A 135 6.29 15.26 10.86
CA LEU A 135 6.31 14.82 12.26
C LEU A 135 7.73 14.52 12.74
N PRO A 136 8.07 14.91 13.98
CA PRO A 136 9.36 14.60 14.56
C PRO A 136 9.45 13.11 14.95
N TYR A 137 10.66 12.59 15.01
CA TYR A 137 10.96 11.19 15.39
C TYR A 137 10.24 10.75 16.68
N ARG A 138 10.22 11.60 17.72
CA ARG A 138 9.55 11.28 18.99
C ARG A 138 8.07 10.93 18.86
N THR A 139 7.35 11.54 17.91
CA THR A 139 5.92 11.24 17.68
C THR A 139 5.77 9.84 17.14
N VAL A 140 6.64 9.45 16.20
CA VAL A 140 6.64 8.11 15.60
C VAL A 140 7.05 7.05 16.63
N THR A 141 8.03 7.35 17.47
CA THR A 141 8.44 6.44 18.55
C THR A 141 7.28 6.16 19.51
N ALA A 142 6.54 7.20 19.91
CA ALA A 142 5.38 7.03 20.78
C ALA A 142 4.25 6.19 20.13
N LEU A 143 4.04 6.30 18.81
CA LEU A 143 3.13 5.43 18.07
C LEU A 143 3.65 3.99 18.00
N ALA A 144 4.96 3.83 17.78
CA ALA A 144 5.61 2.52 17.66
C ALA A 144 5.56 1.72 18.98
N GLU A 145 5.79 2.39 20.12
CA GLU A 145 5.72 1.78 21.45
C GLU A 145 4.31 1.24 21.78
N ARG A 146 3.29 1.88 21.23
CA ARG A 146 1.89 1.54 21.46
C ARG A 146 1.22 1.00 20.20
N LYS A 147 1.96 0.37 19.30
CA LYS A 147 1.44 -0.13 18.04
C LYS A 147 0.18 -0.99 18.13
N PRO A 148 -0.03 -1.84 19.15
CA PRO A 148 -1.27 -2.58 19.31
C PRO A 148 -2.53 -1.70 19.46
N ASP A 149 -2.38 -0.48 20.00
CA ASP A 149 -3.48 0.48 20.18
C ASP A 149 -3.85 1.21 18.86
N PHE A 150 -3.02 1.04 17.82
CA PHE A 150 -3.12 1.74 16.54
C PHE A 150 -3.16 0.78 15.34
N PRO A 151 -4.18 -0.12 15.27
CA PRO A 151 -4.34 -0.98 14.09
C PRO A 151 -4.51 -0.13 12.83
N GLY A 152 -3.96 -0.58 11.70
CA GLY A 152 -4.03 0.12 10.42
C GLY A 152 -3.21 1.40 10.33
N VAL A 153 -2.51 1.82 11.40
CA VAL A 153 -1.64 2.99 11.40
C VAL A 153 -0.21 2.58 11.03
N SER A 154 0.38 3.29 10.09
CA SER A 154 1.76 3.12 9.65
C SER A 154 2.44 4.47 9.53
N TRP A 155 3.77 4.45 9.45
CA TRP A 155 4.58 5.65 9.24
C TRP A 155 5.69 5.38 8.26
N ARG A 156 6.15 6.44 7.62
CA ARG A 156 7.26 6.40 6.66
C ARG A 156 8.12 7.65 6.80
N ILE A 157 9.36 7.55 6.36
CA ILE A 157 10.25 8.70 6.25
C ILE A 157 9.74 9.57 5.10
N LYS A 158 9.46 10.85 5.39
CA LYS A 158 9.11 11.87 4.41
C LYS A 158 9.92 13.13 4.73
N PRO A 159 11.08 13.33 4.10
CA PRO A 159 11.90 14.51 4.33
C PRO A 159 11.13 15.79 4.00
N VAL A 160 11.30 16.82 4.83
CA VAL A 160 10.73 18.14 4.61
C VAL A 160 11.83 19.09 4.18
N ARG A 161 11.56 19.89 3.14
CA ARG A 161 12.49 20.90 2.65
C ARG A 161 12.65 22.00 3.69
N GLN A 162 13.89 22.33 4.02
CA GLN A 162 14.25 23.40 4.95
C GLN A 162 15.10 24.42 4.22
N TYR A 163 14.69 25.69 4.31
CA TYR A 163 15.40 26.81 3.76
C TYR A 163 16.10 27.54 4.92
N VAL A 164 17.43 27.67 4.80
CA VAL A 164 18.24 28.46 5.72
C VAL A 164 18.24 29.89 5.18
N ASP A 165 17.93 30.87 6.02
CA ASP A 165 17.75 32.28 5.62
C ASP A 165 16.71 32.47 4.49
N GLY A 166 15.62 31.68 4.54
CA GLY A 166 14.59 31.64 3.50
C GLY A 166 13.97 33.00 3.20
N ASP A 167 13.90 33.88 4.18
CA ASP A 167 13.33 35.22 4.02
C ASP A 167 14.13 36.09 3.04
N ALA A 168 15.44 35.93 3.04
CA ALA A 168 16.34 36.71 2.16
C ALA A 168 16.35 36.19 0.71
N PHE A 169 16.14 34.90 0.50
CA PHE A 169 16.29 34.24 -0.80
C PHE A 169 15.02 33.66 -1.37
N SER A 170 13.87 33.87 -0.74
CA SER A 170 12.58 33.26 -1.11
C SER A 170 12.20 33.43 -2.58
N HIS A 171 12.43 34.61 -3.14
CA HIS A 171 12.10 34.91 -4.55
C HIS A 171 13.00 34.18 -5.54
N VAL A 172 14.25 33.89 -5.16
CA VAL A 172 15.23 33.20 -6.01
C VAL A 172 15.10 31.69 -5.85
N LEU A 173 15.05 31.22 -4.62
CA LEU A 173 14.94 29.78 -4.31
C LEU A 173 13.60 29.21 -4.72
N GLY A 174 12.52 29.95 -4.48
CA GLY A 174 11.18 29.42 -4.62
C GLY A 174 10.80 28.48 -3.48
N TYR A 175 9.89 27.58 -3.76
CA TYR A 175 9.42 26.60 -2.79
C TYR A 175 9.00 25.30 -3.46
N VAL A 176 8.88 24.26 -2.65
CA VAL A 176 8.37 22.95 -3.06
C VAL A 176 6.97 22.71 -2.52
N GLY A 177 6.20 21.87 -3.19
CA GLY A 177 4.85 21.50 -2.75
C GLY A 177 4.43 20.16 -3.33
N ASP A 178 3.34 19.60 -2.80
CA ASP A 178 2.78 18.37 -3.32
C ASP A 178 2.34 18.55 -4.79
N ILE A 179 2.52 17.52 -5.61
CA ILE A 179 2.14 17.52 -7.02
C ILE A 179 0.62 17.65 -7.16
N THR A 180 0.16 18.53 -8.05
CA THR A 180 -1.27 18.64 -8.39
C THR A 180 -1.67 17.57 -9.42
N PRO A 181 -2.99 17.27 -9.55
CA PRO A 181 -3.46 16.33 -10.57
C PRO A 181 -3.08 16.75 -12.00
N GLU A 182 -3.07 18.05 -12.28
CA GLU A 182 -2.70 18.60 -13.59
C GLU A 182 -1.22 18.43 -13.86
N GLU A 183 -0.36 18.74 -12.87
CA GLU A 183 1.09 18.51 -12.96
C GLU A 183 1.41 17.03 -13.12
N LEU A 184 0.69 16.16 -12.41
CA LEU A 184 0.88 14.72 -12.50
C LEU A 184 0.60 14.20 -13.92
N GLN A 185 -0.43 14.71 -14.61
CA GLN A 185 -0.70 14.31 -15.99
C GLN A 185 0.49 14.61 -16.93
N ILE A 186 1.19 15.71 -16.68
CA ILE A 186 2.36 16.12 -17.49
C ILE A 186 3.61 15.32 -17.11
N LEU A 187 3.80 15.08 -15.80
CA LEU A 187 5.02 14.50 -15.24
C LEU A 187 4.94 12.97 -15.03
N PHE A 188 3.79 12.35 -15.29
CA PHE A 188 3.60 10.91 -15.09
C PHE A 188 4.63 10.05 -15.83
N ASN A 189 4.95 10.42 -17.07
CA ASN A 189 5.94 9.70 -17.90
C ASN A 189 7.38 9.86 -17.40
N ARG A 190 7.64 10.77 -16.45
CA ARG A 190 8.93 11.00 -15.81
C ARG A 190 9.07 10.28 -14.46
N GLY A 191 8.10 9.42 -14.11
CA GLY A 191 8.13 8.62 -12.88
C GLY A 191 7.57 9.32 -11.64
N TYR A 192 6.94 10.49 -11.79
CA TYR A 192 6.26 11.16 -10.68
C TYR A 192 4.97 10.45 -10.31
N THR A 193 4.63 10.50 -9.04
CA THR A 193 3.43 9.87 -8.46
C THR A 193 2.61 10.91 -7.70
N GLN A 194 1.39 10.57 -7.30
CA GLN A 194 0.54 11.45 -6.47
C GLN A 194 1.17 11.87 -5.13
N ARG A 195 2.24 11.20 -4.71
CA ARG A 195 2.96 11.49 -3.46
C ARG A 195 4.27 12.23 -3.67
N SER A 196 4.56 12.59 -4.90
CA SER A 196 5.79 13.33 -5.25
C SER A 196 5.67 14.79 -4.82
N VAL A 197 6.79 15.34 -4.38
CA VAL A 197 6.95 16.77 -4.08
C VAL A 197 7.70 17.38 -5.24
N VAL A 198 7.18 18.47 -5.77
CA VAL A 198 7.73 19.17 -6.95
C VAL A 198 8.08 20.60 -6.62
N GLY A 199 9.04 21.17 -7.33
CA GLY A 199 9.33 22.59 -7.27
C GLY A 199 8.19 23.43 -7.86
N LYS A 200 7.73 24.45 -7.14
CA LYS A 200 6.62 25.31 -7.58
C LYS A 200 7.08 26.63 -8.13
N ALA A 201 8.25 27.11 -7.75
CA ALA A 201 8.80 28.38 -8.18
C ALA A 201 10.32 28.41 -8.08
N GLY A 202 10.95 29.40 -8.71
CA GLY A 202 12.38 29.72 -8.59
C GLY A 202 13.32 28.59 -9.02
N ILE A 203 14.46 28.50 -8.35
CA ILE A 203 15.47 27.46 -8.57
C ILE A 203 14.88 26.07 -8.32
N GLU A 204 14.02 25.90 -7.31
CA GLU A 204 13.37 24.63 -7.00
C GLU A 204 12.55 24.10 -8.19
N LEU A 205 11.86 24.98 -8.94
CA LEU A 205 11.14 24.58 -10.15
C LEU A 205 12.09 24.33 -11.33
N GLN A 206 13.10 25.16 -11.50
CA GLN A 206 14.00 25.10 -12.66
C GLN A 206 14.87 23.82 -12.66
N TYR A 207 15.21 23.31 -11.48
CA TYR A 207 16.08 22.12 -11.29
C TYR A 207 15.33 20.95 -10.66
N ASP A 208 14.04 20.82 -10.98
CA ASP A 208 13.17 19.73 -10.47
C ASP A 208 13.34 18.41 -11.25
N GLU A 209 14.39 18.28 -12.08
CA GLU A 209 14.67 17.08 -12.89
C GLU A 209 15.46 16.02 -12.14
#